data_d2a38098c7f6af02be0d73759c6e548c
#
_entry.id   d2a38098c7f6af02be0d73759c6e548c
#
_cell.length_a   1.000
_cell.length_b   1.000
_cell.length_c   1.000
_cell.angle_alpha   90.00
_cell.angle_beta   90.00
_cell.angle_gamma   90.00
#
_symmetry.space_group_name_H-M   'P 1'
#
loop_
_entity.id
_entity.type
_entity.pdbx_description
1 polymer ?
#
loop_
_entity_poly.entity_id
_entity_poly.type
_entity_poly.pdbx_seq_one_letter_code
_entity_poly.pdbx_strand_id
1 'polypeptide(L)'
;MLSVYLSGEIHTNWREEIIDLCQKEDLKIKFTSPVTKHDASDNCGVEILGDEEKNFWKDNKGAKINSIKTKKSIKDCDVVVVKFGEKYRQWNAAFDAGYASALNKSIIVIHNDEHQHALKEVDASASAVAADQHQVVRILKYILEGSLVSTL
;
A
#
# COMPACT_ATOMS: atom_id res chain seq x y z
N MET A 1 -12.30 15.20 -0.70
CA MET A 1 -11.69 14.29 -1.70
C MET A 1 -11.09 13.12 -0.91
N LEU A 2 -11.49 11.90 -1.23
CA LEU A 2 -10.96 10.69 -0.59
C LEU A 2 -9.46 10.55 -0.88
N SER A 3 -8.66 10.23 0.13
CA SER A 3 -7.23 9.99 0.02
C SER A 3 -6.90 8.53 0.32
N VAL A 4 -6.14 7.89 -0.57
CA VAL A 4 -5.80 6.47 -0.51
C VAL A 4 -4.29 6.28 -0.59
N TYR A 5 -3.73 5.52 0.34
CA TYR A 5 -2.33 5.10 0.32
C TYR A 5 -2.21 3.67 -0.22
N LEU A 6 -1.40 3.49 -1.25
CA LEU A 6 -1.19 2.20 -1.91
C LEU A 6 0.14 1.57 -1.44
N SER A 7 0.07 0.75 -0.40
CA SER A 7 1.20 0.01 0.19
C SER A 7 1.35 -1.39 -0.41
N GLY A 8 2.51 -1.96 -0.30
CA GLY A 8 2.74 -3.36 -0.61
C GLY A 8 3.76 -3.58 -1.71
N GLU A 9 3.64 -4.68 -2.43
CA GLU A 9 4.62 -5.14 -3.41
C GLU A 9 4.91 -4.08 -4.49
N ILE A 10 6.14 -4.05 -4.99
CA ILE A 10 6.63 -3.03 -5.93
C ILE A 10 7.05 -3.61 -7.30
N HIS A 11 6.71 -4.87 -7.58
CA HIS A 11 7.21 -5.60 -8.74
C HIS A 11 6.23 -5.65 -9.91
N THR A 12 4.95 -5.29 -9.69
CA THR A 12 3.91 -5.25 -10.71
C THR A 12 3.28 -3.86 -10.80
N ASN A 13 2.46 -3.64 -11.82
CA ASN A 13 1.79 -2.36 -12.10
C ASN A 13 0.42 -2.21 -11.42
N TRP A 14 0.16 -2.96 -10.37
CA TRP A 14 -1.14 -2.99 -9.69
C TRP A 14 -1.62 -1.62 -9.19
N ARG A 15 -0.68 -0.72 -8.84
CA ARG A 15 -1.03 0.64 -8.42
C ARG A 15 -1.57 1.47 -9.57
N GLU A 16 -0.87 1.42 -10.69
CA GLU A 16 -1.26 2.07 -11.93
C GLU A 16 -2.61 1.55 -12.41
N GLU A 17 -2.85 0.24 -12.33
CA GLU A 17 -4.15 -0.36 -12.66
C GLU A 17 -5.29 0.19 -11.81
N ILE A 18 -5.13 0.31 -10.49
CA ILE A 18 -6.14 0.92 -9.61
C ILE A 18 -6.38 2.38 -9.98
N ILE A 19 -5.32 3.14 -10.20
CA ILE A 19 -5.40 4.56 -10.55
C ILE A 19 -6.14 4.75 -11.87
N ASP A 20 -5.75 4.00 -12.89
CA ASP A 20 -6.36 4.06 -14.23
C ASP A 20 -7.85 3.65 -14.20
N LEU A 21 -8.18 2.61 -13.46
CA LEU A 21 -9.56 2.17 -13.30
C LEU A 21 -10.41 3.22 -12.57
N CYS A 22 -9.88 3.83 -11.51
CA CYS A 22 -10.56 4.92 -10.82
C CYS A 22 -10.75 6.15 -11.71
N GLN A 23 -9.76 6.48 -12.56
CA GLN A 23 -9.87 7.57 -13.52
C GLN A 23 -10.94 7.31 -14.59
N LYS A 24 -11.02 6.08 -15.12
CA LYS A 24 -12.05 5.67 -16.07
C LYS A 24 -13.47 5.79 -15.50
N GLU A 25 -13.61 5.56 -14.19
CA GLU A 25 -14.87 5.70 -13.45
C GLU A 25 -15.12 7.14 -12.94
N ASP A 26 -14.27 8.10 -13.32
CA ASP A 26 -14.30 9.51 -12.87
C ASP A 26 -14.30 9.68 -11.33
N LEU A 27 -13.68 8.76 -10.61
CA LEU A 27 -13.59 8.84 -9.16
C LEU A 27 -12.55 9.87 -8.73
N LYS A 28 -12.94 10.82 -7.90
CA LYS A 28 -12.06 11.89 -7.40
C LYS A 28 -11.30 11.41 -6.16
N ILE A 29 -10.20 10.71 -6.37
CA ILE A 29 -9.35 10.12 -5.33
C ILE A 29 -7.93 10.68 -5.43
N LYS A 30 -7.35 11.05 -4.29
CA LYS A 30 -5.94 11.38 -4.18
C LYS A 30 -5.16 10.13 -3.78
N PHE A 31 -4.29 9.66 -4.65
CA PHE A 31 -3.42 8.50 -4.37
C PHE A 31 -2.03 8.94 -3.90
N THR A 32 -1.49 8.20 -2.94
CA THR A 32 -0.11 8.27 -2.50
C THR A 32 0.46 6.85 -2.39
N SER A 33 1.79 6.72 -2.47
CA SER A 33 2.48 5.43 -2.42
C SER A 33 3.87 5.57 -1.82
N PRO A 34 4.54 4.48 -1.42
CA PRO A 34 5.97 4.52 -1.11
C PRO A 34 6.79 4.86 -2.37
N VAL A 35 8.08 5.04 -2.19
CA VAL A 35 9.02 5.12 -3.32
C VAL A 35 9.12 3.73 -3.94
N THR A 36 8.63 3.57 -5.17
CA THR A 36 8.57 2.27 -5.87
C THR A 36 9.80 1.96 -6.73
N LYS A 37 10.64 2.97 -7.01
CA LYS A 37 11.91 2.76 -7.69
C LYS A 37 12.91 2.20 -6.68
N HIS A 38 13.31 0.94 -6.89
CA HIS A 38 14.14 0.17 -5.96
C HIS A 38 15.46 0.90 -5.63
N ASP A 39 16.19 1.32 -6.65
CA ASP A 39 17.48 2.01 -6.46
C ASP A 39 17.34 3.33 -5.69
N ALA A 40 16.33 4.12 -5.98
CA ALA A 40 16.07 5.36 -5.27
C ALA A 40 15.69 5.13 -3.80
N SER A 41 14.90 4.10 -3.53
CA SER A 41 14.49 3.73 -2.17
C SER A 41 15.67 3.22 -1.35
N ASP A 42 16.49 2.34 -1.92
CA ASP A 42 17.59 1.69 -1.21
C ASP A 42 18.77 2.64 -0.96
N ASN A 43 19.03 3.56 -1.87
CA ASN A 43 20.19 4.43 -1.81
C ASN A 43 19.95 5.80 -1.17
N CYS A 44 18.70 6.21 -0.94
CA CYS A 44 18.39 7.55 -0.45
C CYS A 44 19.12 7.90 0.86
N GLY A 45 19.33 6.92 1.73
CA GLY A 45 20.03 7.14 3.01
C GLY A 45 21.48 7.54 2.83
N VAL A 46 22.23 6.82 2.02
CA VAL A 46 23.66 7.10 1.79
C VAL A 46 23.86 8.32 0.90
N GLU A 47 23.00 8.54 -0.08
CA GLU A 47 23.05 9.74 -0.92
C GLU A 47 22.79 11.04 -0.15
N ILE A 48 21.90 11.01 0.84
CA ILE A 48 21.55 12.20 1.63
C ILE A 48 22.47 12.38 2.84
N LEU A 49 22.80 11.27 3.54
CA LEU A 49 23.48 11.30 4.83
C LEU A 49 24.94 10.82 4.80
N GLY A 50 25.44 10.42 3.62
CA GLY A 50 26.80 9.91 3.43
C GLY A 50 26.89 8.39 3.51
N ASP A 51 28.02 7.86 3.02
CA ASP A 51 28.29 6.44 2.89
C ASP A 51 28.41 5.71 4.23
N GLU A 52 28.17 4.40 4.16
CA GLU A 52 28.34 3.47 5.25
C GLU A 52 29.13 2.22 4.78
N GLU A 53 30.04 1.74 5.61
CA GLU A 53 30.84 0.55 5.30
C GLU A 53 30.03 -0.74 5.37
N LYS A 54 29.04 -0.81 6.29
CA LYS A 54 28.22 -2.00 6.53
C LYS A 54 26.85 -1.85 5.90
N ASN A 55 26.40 -2.89 5.17
CA ASN A 55 25.08 -2.93 4.56
C ASN A 55 23.93 -2.70 5.56
N PHE A 56 24.07 -3.18 6.79
CA PHE A 56 23.09 -2.93 7.84
C PHE A 56 22.82 -1.43 8.07
N TRP A 57 23.87 -0.63 8.15
CA TRP A 57 23.73 0.82 8.40
C TRP A 57 23.27 1.57 7.15
N LYS A 58 23.67 1.11 5.96
CA LYS A 58 23.14 1.61 4.70
C LYS A 58 21.64 1.42 4.63
N ASP A 59 21.15 0.20 4.84
CA ASP A 59 19.73 -0.13 4.83
C ASP A 59 18.97 0.61 5.94
N ASN A 60 19.57 0.73 7.13
CA ASN A 60 18.97 1.44 8.26
C ASN A 60 18.74 2.93 7.97
N LYS A 61 19.71 3.61 7.34
CA LYS A 61 19.55 5.01 6.91
C LYS A 61 18.41 5.17 5.91
N GLY A 62 18.38 4.32 4.88
CA GLY A 62 17.33 4.34 3.87
C GLY A 62 15.96 4.05 4.46
N ALA A 63 15.84 3.02 5.28
CA ALA A 63 14.61 2.64 5.95
C ALA A 63 14.06 3.76 6.85
N LYS A 64 14.92 4.44 7.59
CA LYS A 64 14.50 5.57 8.46
C LYS A 64 13.93 6.73 7.65
N ILE A 65 14.57 7.11 6.55
CA ILE A 65 14.09 8.20 5.68
C ILE A 65 12.77 7.80 5.01
N ASN A 66 12.72 6.60 4.42
CA ASN A 66 11.50 6.09 3.80
C ASN A 66 10.34 5.99 4.81
N SER A 67 10.63 5.64 6.06
CA SER A 67 9.60 5.54 7.10
C SER A 67 8.93 6.88 7.41
N ILE A 68 9.64 8.00 7.27
CA ILE A 68 9.04 9.33 7.45
C ILE A 68 7.92 9.54 6.43
N LYS A 69 8.21 9.26 5.16
CA LYS A 69 7.24 9.37 4.07
C LYS A 69 6.06 8.41 4.26
N THR A 70 6.35 7.15 4.52
CA THR A 70 5.35 6.09 4.70
C THR A 70 4.41 6.39 5.87
N LYS A 71 4.97 6.67 7.04
CA LYS A 71 4.18 6.97 8.24
C LYS A 71 3.30 8.21 8.07
N LYS A 72 3.87 9.27 7.45
CA LYS A 72 3.08 10.48 7.15
C LYS A 72 1.94 10.17 6.18
N SER A 73 2.20 9.44 5.10
CA SER A 73 1.19 9.08 4.12
C SER A 73 0.06 8.23 4.72
N ILE A 74 0.39 7.24 5.55
CA ILE A 74 -0.60 6.42 6.25
C ILE A 74 -1.40 7.27 7.25
N LYS A 75 -0.74 8.15 7.98
CA LYS A 75 -1.42 9.03 8.94
C LYS A 75 -2.41 9.98 8.26
N ASP A 76 -2.05 10.51 7.11
CA ASP A 76 -2.83 11.55 6.43
C ASP A 76 -3.92 10.99 5.50
N CYS A 77 -3.87 9.71 5.11
CA CYS A 77 -4.87 9.11 4.24
C CYS A 77 -6.14 8.66 4.97
N ASP A 78 -7.22 8.47 4.21
CA ASP A 78 -8.49 7.93 4.71
C ASP A 78 -8.50 6.40 4.65
N VAL A 79 -7.95 5.83 3.58
CA VAL A 79 -7.93 4.38 3.31
C VAL A 79 -6.52 3.93 2.95
N VAL A 80 -6.11 2.79 3.48
CA VAL A 80 -4.86 2.11 3.10
C VAL A 80 -5.20 0.86 2.32
N VAL A 81 -4.67 0.72 1.12
CA VAL A 81 -4.72 -0.51 0.33
C VAL A 81 -3.36 -1.18 0.43
N VAL A 82 -3.33 -2.43 0.85
CA VAL A 82 -2.09 -3.19 1.04
C VAL A 82 -2.12 -4.43 0.14
N LYS A 83 -1.20 -4.50 -0.83
CA LYS A 83 -1.08 -5.68 -1.69
C LYS A 83 0.11 -6.54 -1.31
N PHE A 84 -0.19 -7.82 -1.09
CA PHE A 84 0.80 -8.89 -0.94
C PHE A 84 0.91 -9.64 -2.27
N GLY A 85 2.08 -9.55 -2.90
CA GLY A 85 2.36 -10.22 -4.16
C GLY A 85 2.89 -11.65 -3.96
N GLU A 86 3.04 -12.37 -5.06
CA GLU A 86 3.46 -13.78 -5.07
C GLU A 86 4.97 -13.96 -5.02
N LYS A 87 5.72 -12.99 -5.56
CA LYS A 87 7.14 -13.16 -5.87
C LYS A 87 8.06 -13.11 -4.65
N TYR A 88 7.76 -12.27 -3.67
CA TYR A 88 8.58 -12.09 -2.47
C TYR A 88 7.71 -11.97 -1.23
N ARG A 89 8.32 -12.21 -0.06
CA ARG A 89 7.66 -11.93 1.21
C ARG A 89 7.67 -10.42 1.46
N GLN A 90 6.50 -9.83 1.61
CA GLN A 90 6.36 -8.38 1.87
C GLN A 90 6.15 -8.12 3.37
N TRP A 91 7.18 -8.34 4.16
CA TRP A 91 7.10 -8.08 5.61
C TRP A 91 6.85 -6.60 5.92
N ASN A 92 7.42 -5.69 5.10
CA ASN A 92 7.17 -4.26 5.25
C ASN A 92 5.71 -3.88 4.95
N ALA A 93 5.05 -4.58 4.05
CA ALA A 93 3.63 -4.40 3.81
C ALA A 93 2.79 -4.84 5.02
N ALA A 94 3.15 -5.93 5.69
CA ALA A 94 2.51 -6.35 6.93
C ALA A 94 2.74 -5.33 8.06
N PHE A 95 3.94 -4.74 8.15
CA PHE A 95 4.23 -3.66 9.08
C PHE A 95 3.37 -2.42 8.82
N ASP A 96 3.21 -2.02 7.55
CA ASP A 96 2.35 -0.90 7.16
C ASP A 96 0.89 -1.15 7.53
N ALA A 97 0.38 -2.37 7.28
CA ALA A 97 -0.97 -2.77 7.66
C ALA A 97 -1.17 -2.69 9.19
N GLY A 98 -0.23 -3.18 9.98
CA GLY A 98 -0.26 -3.09 11.43
C GLY A 98 -0.22 -1.65 11.94
N TYR A 99 0.61 -0.81 11.34
CA TYR A 99 0.68 0.61 11.67
C TYR A 99 -0.62 1.34 11.34
N ALA A 100 -1.20 1.08 10.17
CA ALA A 100 -2.50 1.62 9.77
C ALA A 100 -3.63 1.17 10.72
N SER A 101 -3.63 -0.10 11.11
CA SER A 101 -4.57 -0.64 12.10
C SER A 101 -4.47 0.07 13.45
N ALA A 102 -3.25 0.29 13.95
CA ALA A 102 -3.03 1.01 15.22
C ALA A 102 -3.52 2.46 15.17
N LEU A 103 -3.58 3.05 13.99
CA LEU A 103 -4.14 4.40 13.74
C LEU A 103 -5.64 4.39 13.42
N ASN A 104 -6.30 3.24 13.55
CA ASN A 104 -7.72 3.07 13.22
C ASN A 104 -8.07 3.46 11.77
N LYS A 105 -7.16 3.21 10.82
CA LYS A 105 -7.43 3.43 9.40
C LYS A 105 -8.26 2.30 8.82
N SER A 106 -9.09 2.62 7.84
CA SER A 106 -9.73 1.59 7.01
C SER A 106 -8.67 0.94 6.11
N ILE A 107 -8.61 -0.39 6.13
CA ILE A 107 -7.59 -1.16 5.41
C ILE A 107 -8.28 -2.10 4.44
N ILE A 108 -7.86 -2.07 3.19
CA ILE A 108 -8.24 -3.04 2.17
C ILE A 108 -6.99 -3.86 1.83
N VAL A 109 -7.05 -5.17 2.01
CA VAL A 109 -5.95 -6.08 1.72
C VAL A 109 -6.21 -6.79 0.39
N ILE A 110 -5.16 -6.96 -0.41
CA ILE A 110 -5.17 -7.77 -1.63
C ILE A 110 -4.13 -8.87 -1.50
N HIS A 111 -4.54 -10.11 -1.61
CA HIS A 111 -3.65 -11.27 -1.73
C HIS A 111 -4.38 -12.43 -2.39
N ASN A 112 -3.62 -13.45 -2.84
CA ASN A 112 -4.19 -14.69 -3.32
C ASN A 112 -4.54 -15.66 -2.18
N ASP A 113 -5.28 -16.71 -2.49
CA ASP A 113 -5.75 -17.70 -1.50
C ASP A 113 -4.60 -18.46 -0.82
N GLU A 114 -3.46 -18.61 -1.48
CA GLU A 114 -2.29 -19.29 -0.92
C GLU A 114 -1.72 -18.59 0.31
N HIS A 115 -1.90 -17.27 0.40
CA HIS A 115 -1.40 -16.46 1.52
C HIS A 115 -2.40 -16.33 2.68
N GLN A 116 -3.61 -16.87 2.57
CA GLN A 116 -4.67 -16.72 3.55
C GLN A 116 -4.23 -17.08 4.96
N HIS A 117 -3.58 -18.23 5.15
CA HIS A 117 -3.15 -18.65 6.47
C HIS A 117 -2.02 -17.77 7.03
N ALA A 118 -1.06 -17.42 6.20
CA ALA A 118 0.07 -16.59 6.61
C ALA A 118 -0.35 -15.16 6.98
N LEU A 119 -1.38 -14.64 6.34
CA LEU A 119 -1.88 -13.27 6.51
C LEU A 119 -3.13 -13.17 7.39
N LYS A 120 -3.51 -14.23 8.08
CA LYS A 120 -4.77 -14.29 8.86
C LYS A 120 -4.94 -13.15 9.86
N GLU A 121 -3.88 -12.68 10.49
CA GLU A 121 -3.94 -11.57 11.45
C GLU A 121 -4.01 -10.21 10.75
N VAL A 122 -3.36 -10.08 9.61
CA VAL A 122 -3.50 -8.90 8.73
C VAL A 122 -4.92 -8.80 8.23
N ASP A 123 -5.49 -9.89 7.73
CA ASP A 123 -6.87 -9.97 7.26
C ASP A 123 -7.88 -9.66 8.36
N ALA A 124 -7.63 -10.15 9.58
CA ALA A 124 -8.47 -9.87 10.73
C ALA A 124 -8.50 -8.38 11.12
N SER A 125 -7.45 -7.62 10.79
CA SER A 125 -7.38 -6.18 11.01
C SER A 125 -7.95 -5.34 9.86
N ALA A 126 -8.25 -5.96 8.72
CA ALA A 126 -8.72 -5.28 7.52
C ALA A 126 -10.23 -5.04 7.54
N SER A 127 -10.65 -3.95 6.91
CA SER A 127 -12.07 -3.66 6.65
C SER A 127 -12.62 -4.50 5.50
N ALA A 128 -11.74 -4.90 4.56
CA ALA A 128 -12.05 -5.80 3.46
C ALA A 128 -10.80 -6.54 2.98
N VAL A 129 -11.00 -7.77 2.51
CA VAL A 129 -10.00 -8.56 1.79
C VAL A 129 -10.49 -8.73 0.36
N ALA A 130 -9.77 -8.14 -0.59
CA ALA A 130 -10.09 -8.16 -2.00
C ALA A 130 -9.25 -9.21 -2.74
N ALA A 131 -9.84 -9.84 -3.75
CA ALA A 131 -9.13 -10.79 -4.59
C ALA A 131 -8.26 -10.10 -5.64
N ASP A 132 -8.65 -8.91 -6.09
CA ASP A 132 -8.00 -8.19 -7.18
C ASP A 132 -8.22 -6.66 -7.11
N GLN A 133 -7.60 -5.95 -8.04
CA GLN A 133 -7.69 -4.51 -8.17
C GLN A 133 -9.09 -4.01 -8.52
N HIS A 134 -9.86 -4.78 -9.29
CA HIS A 134 -11.23 -4.41 -9.66
C HIS A 134 -12.15 -4.38 -8.43
N GLN A 135 -12.00 -5.34 -7.53
CA GLN A 135 -12.76 -5.32 -6.27
C GLN A 135 -12.41 -4.10 -5.43
N VAL A 136 -11.14 -3.70 -5.36
CA VAL A 136 -10.71 -2.48 -4.66
C VAL A 136 -11.40 -1.25 -5.24
N VAL A 137 -11.39 -1.09 -6.57
CA VAL A 137 -12.04 0.04 -7.24
C VAL A 137 -13.53 0.08 -6.96
N ARG A 138 -14.21 -1.06 -6.97
CA ARG A 138 -15.62 -1.16 -6.62
C ARG A 138 -15.91 -0.75 -5.18
N ILE A 139 -15.04 -1.14 -4.25
CA ILE A 139 -15.14 -0.71 -2.84
C ILE A 139 -14.98 0.81 -2.75
N LEU A 140 -13.95 1.38 -3.37
CA LEU A 140 -13.70 2.82 -3.37
C LEU A 140 -14.85 3.61 -4.00
N LYS A 141 -15.42 3.10 -5.09
CA LYS A 141 -16.60 3.70 -5.72
C LYS A 141 -17.80 3.67 -4.78
N TYR A 142 -18.07 2.54 -4.13
CA TYR A 142 -19.15 2.43 -3.15
C TYR A 142 -18.98 3.41 -1.98
N ILE A 143 -17.75 3.58 -1.48
CA ILE A 143 -17.46 4.54 -0.40
C ILE A 143 -17.80 5.98 -0.83
N LEU A 144 -17.51 6.33 -2.08
CA LEU A 144 -17.74 7.69 -2.59
C LEU A 144 -19.19 7.96 -2.98
N GLU A 145 -19.86 7.00 -3.61
CA GLU A 145 -21.16 7.19 -4.25
C GLU A 145 -22.33 6.54 -3.49
N GLY A 146 -22.04 5.60 -2.59
CA GLY A 146 -23.06 4.84 -1.86
C GLY A 146 -23.91 3.93 -2.75
N SER A 147 -23.46 3.67 -4.00
CA SER A 147 -24.17 2.85 -4.96
C SER A 147 -23.34 1.64 -5.40
N LEU A 148 -24.00 0.49 -5.57
CA LEU A 148 -23.39 -0.65 -6.22
C LEU A 148 -23.24 -0.36 -7.70
N VAL A 149 -22.05 -0.54 -8.23
CA VAL A 149 -21.83 -0.48 -9.66
C VAL A 149 -22.64 -1.58 -10.31
N SER A 150 -23.53 -1.20 -11.23
CA SER A 150 -24.11 -2.15 -12.14
C SER A 150 -23.00 -2.90 -12.84
N THR A 151 -23.06 -4.22 -12.76
CA THR A 151 -22.11 -5.15 -13.37
C THR A 151 -21.58 -4.67 -14.73
N LEU A 152 -20.31 -4.39 -14.76
CA LEU A 152 -19.54 -4.35 -16.01
C LEU A 152 -19.34 -5.76 -16.53
#